data_b1c55bcfc313530fbbd4280d63d7305c
#
_entry.id   b1c55bcfc313530fbbd4280d63d7305c
#
_cell.length_a   1.000
_cell.length_b   1.000
_cell.length_c   1.000
_cell.angle_alpha   90.00
_cell.angle_beta   90.00
_cell.angle_gamma   90.00
#
_symmetry.space_group_name_H-M   'P 1'
#
loop_
_entity.id
_entity.type
_entity.pdbx_description
1 polymer ?
#
loop_
_entity_poly.entity_id
_entity_poly.type
_entity_poly.pdbx_seq_one_letter_code
_entity_poly.pdbx_strand_id
1 'polypeptide(L)'
;MIRDNLFEIPMWSLPCLNFKKKKEQLVKLLKLYPEKRIGIQNFATNRQTERPNLKEAFSNIIEEELTMLVNTLKTDVVIEDIWSVSYKKGDYHNP
;
A
#
# COMPACT_ATOMS: atom_id res chain seq x y z
N MET A 1 -15.77 -0.35 -7.92
CA MET A 1 -14.41 -0.91 -8.13
C MET A 1 -14.12 -1.03 -9.61
N ILE A 2 -12.92 -0.65 -10.00
CA ILE A 2 -12.47 -0.68 -11.40
C ILE A 2 -11.39 -1.73 -11.53
N ARG A 3 -11.48 -2.52 -12.59
CA ARG A 3 -10.49 -3.54 -12.90
C ARG A 3 -9.63 -3.08 -14.09
N ASP A 4 -8.32 -3.06 -13.91
CA ASP A 4 -7.34 -2.78 -14.96
C ASP A 4 -6.51 -4.02 -15.23
N ASN A 5 -6.20 -4.27 -16.50
CA ASN A 5 -5.29 -5.33 -16.91
C ASN A 5 -4.07 -4.69 -17.57
N LEU A 6 -2.93 -4.76 -16.89
CA LEU A 6 -1.62 -4.33 -17.40
C LEU A 6 -0.72 -5.55 -17.47
N PHE A 7 -0.20 -5.85 -18.67
CA PHE A 7 0.72 -7.00 -18.87
C PHE A 7 0.14 -8.32 -18.35
N GLU A 8 -1.15 -8.53 -18.56
CA GLU A 8 -1.89 -9.73 -18.12
C GLU A 8 -2.02 -9.86 -16.59
N ILE A 9 -1.56 -8.85 -15.85
CA ILE A 9 -1.73 -8.82 -14.39
C ILE A 9 -2.97 -8.01 -14.05
N PRO A 10 -4.00 -8.61 -13.43
CA PRO A 10 -5.19 -7.84 -13.06
C PRO A 10 -4.88 -6.85 -11.93
N MET A 11 -5.38 -5.65 -12.08
CA MET A 11 -5.30 -4.61 -11.06
C MET A 11 -6.70 -4.17 -10.67
N TRP A 12 -6.86 -3.82 -9.39
CA TRP A 12 -8.13 -3.39 -8.83
C TRP A 12 -7.96 -2.07 -8.11
N SER A 13 -8.91 -1.17 -8.29
CA SER A 13 -8.93 0.07 -7.53
C SER A 13 -10.28 0.24 -6.84
N LEU A 14 -10.24 0.81 -5.65
CA LEU A 14 -11.40 1.00 -4.79
C LEU A 14 -11.41 2.44 -4.27
N PRO A 15 -12.60 3.03 -4.06
CA PRO A 15 -12.67 4.30 -3.35
C PRO A 15 -12.24 4.11 -1.90
N CYS A 16 -11.50 5.08 -1.38
CA CYS A 16 -11.10 5.08 0.03
C CYS A 16 -12.14 5.85 0.84
N LEU A 17 -12.85 5.13 1.70
CA LEU A 17 -13.87 5.72 2.58
C LEU A 17 -13.20 6.47 3.73
N ASN A 18 -13.74 7.64 4.09
CA ASN A 18 -13.19 8.48 5.16
C ASN A 18 -11.69 8.80 4.96
N PHE A 19 -11.34 9.20 3.75
CA PHE A 19 -9.95 9.39 3.34
C PHE A 19 -9.14 10.30 4.29
N LYS A 20 -9.71 11.40 4.72
CA LYS A 20 -9.02 12.33 5.63
C LYS A 20 -8.52 11.65 6.90
N LYS A 21 -9.42 10.91 7.58
CA LYS A 21 -9.11 10.20 8.80
C LYS A 21 -8.09 9.09 8.57
N LYS A 22 -8.28 8.32 7.50
CA LYS A 22 -7.39 7.22 7.15
C LYS A 22 -6.02 7.71 6.73
N LYS A 23 -5.94 8.84 6.03
CA LYS A 23 -4.66 9.46 5.67
C LYS A 23 -3.83 9.78 6.90
N GLU A 24 -4.44 10.38 7.93
CA GLU A 24 -3.74 10.67 9.17
C GLU A 24 -3.23 9.40 9.86
N GLN A 25 -4.07 8.37 9.91
CA GLN A 25 -3.69 7.07 10.47
C GLN A 25 -2.55 6.42 9.69
N LEU A 26 -2.61 6.47 8.35
CA LEU A 26 -1.58 5.90 7.50
C LEU A 26 -0.25 6.65 7.64
N VAL A 27 -0.28 7.97 7.72
CA VAL A 27 0.94 8.76 7.92
C VAL A 27 1.60 8.41 9.24
N LYS A 28 0.83 8.30 10.32
CA LYS A 28 1.36 7.89 11.62
C LYS A 28 1.96 6.48 11.57
N LEU A 29 1.28 5.57 10.91
CA LEU A 29 1.75 4.19 10.75
C LEU A 29 3.06 4.14 9.96
N LEU A 30 3.16 4.86 8.86
CA LEU A 30 4.35 4.85 8.01
C LEU A 30 5.58 5.43 8.69
N LYS A 31 5.41 6.35 9.63
CA LYS A 31 6.53 6.90 10.40
C LYS A 31 7.23 5.86 11.28
N LEU A 32 6.57 4.77 11.60
CA LEU A 32 7.14 3.66 12.35
C LEU A 32 8.05 2.76 11.50
N TYR A 33 7.97 2.89 10.18
CA TYR A 33 8.71 2.06 9.23
C TYR A 33 9.40 2.96 8.20
N PRO A 34 10.50 3.64 8.60
CA PRO A 34 11.14 4.63 7.73
C PRO A 34 11.68 4.01 6.45
N GLU A 35 11.52 4.74 5.35
CA GLU A 35 12.08 4.38 4.06
C GLU A 35 13.55 4.77 4.00
N LYS A 36 14.34 3.99 3.27
CA LYS A 36 15.75 4.24 3.03
C LYS A 36 16.04 4.20 1.54
N ARG A 37 16.96 5.07 1.12
CA ARG A 37 17.49 5.02 -0.24
C ARG A 37 18.65 4.03 -0.25
N ILE A 38 18.56 2.98 -1.08
CA ILE A 38 19.53 1.90 -1.12
C ILE A 38 20.19 1.89 -2.51
N GLY A 39 21.53 1.97 -2.53
CA GLY A 39 22.30 1.95 -3.77
C GLY A 39 21.94 3.11 -4.68
N ILE A 40 21.69 2.81 -5.95
CA ILE A 40 21.39 3.81 -6.98
C ILE A 40 19.90 3.98 -7.23
N GLN A 41 19.07 3.59 -6.29
CA GLN A 41 17.62 3.75 -6.41
C GLN A 41 17.24 5.22 -6.49
N ASN A 42 16.21 5.50 -7.31
CA ASN A 42 15.68 6.84 -7.53
C ASN A 42 14.53 7.18 -6.58
N PHE A 43 14.42 6.47 -5.49
CA PHE A 43 13.37 6.62 -4.48
C PHE A 43 13.83 5.97 -3.17
N ALA A 44 13.19 6.33 -2.07
CA ALA A 44 13.41 5.68 -0.78
C ALA A 44 12.30 4.66 -0.52
N THR A 45 12.64 3.53 0.09
CA THR A 45 11.66 2.49 0.41
C THR A 45 12.06 1.74 1.67
N ASN A 46 11.09 1.11 2.31
CA ASN A 46 11.31 0.21 3.44
C ASN A 46 11.13 -1.27 3.07
N ARG A 47 11.12 -1.58 1.78
CA ARG A 47 10.86 -2.94 1.29
C ARG A 47 11.88 -3.97 1.79
N GLN A 48 13.15 -3.59 1.90
CA GLN A 48 14.24 -4.46 2.31
C GLN A 48 14.42 -4.54 3.84
N THR A 49 13.64 -3.83 4.62
CA THR A 49 13.71 -3.85 6.07
C THR A 49 12.57 -4.69 6.65
N GLU A 50 12.72 -5.14 7.89
CA GLU A 50 11.64 -5.81 8.60
C GLU A 50 10.54 -4.80 8.93
N ARG A 51 9.30 -5.23 8.78
CA ARG A 51 8.12 -4.38 9.01
C ARG A 51 7.11 -5.14 9.88
N PRO A 52 7.48 -5.42 11.14
CA PRO A 52 6.61 -6.19 12.02
C PRO A 52 5.29 -5.45 12.27
N ASN A 53 4.19 -6.20 12.25
CA ASN A 53 2.84 -5.70 12.49
C ASN A 53 2.30 -4.71 11.45
N LEU A 54 3.04 -4.40 10.39
CA LEU A 54 2.59 -3.44 9.37
C LEU A 54 1.36 -3.96 8.62
N LYS A 55 1.35 -5.22 8.23
CA LYS A 55 0.20 -5.81 7.53
C LYS A 55 -1.08 -5.73 8.36
N GLU A 56 -0.99 -6.08 9.62
CA GLU A 56 -2.14 -6.08 10.52
C GLU A 56 -2.66 -4.67 10.76
N ALA A 57 -1.76 -3.73 11.08
CA ALA A 57 -2.13 -2.34 11.32
C ALA A 57 -2.74 -1.70 10.07
N PHE A 58 -2.17 -1.94 8.90
CA PHE A 58 -2.70 -1.44 7.65
C PHE A 58 -4.07 -2.05 7.34
N SER A 59 -4.22 -3.35 7.54
CA SER A 59 -5.50 -4.05 7.32
C SER A 59 -6.60 -3.47 8.19
N ASN A 60 -6.30 -3.12 9.44
CA ASN A 60 -7.27 -2.51 10.33
C ASN A 60 -7.70 -1.13 9.84
N ILE A 61 -6.79 -0.35 9.28
CA ILE A 61 -7.12 0.98 8.76
C ILE A 61 -8.02 0.88 7.53
N ILE A 62 -7.77 -0.08 6.64
CA ILE A 62 -8.53 -0.25 5.40
C ILE A 62 -9.54 -1.38 5.46
N GLU A 63 -10.03 -1.72 6.66
CA GLU A 63 -10.97 -2.82 6.84
C GLU A 63 -12.21 -2.71 5.96
N GLU A 64 -12.77 -1.51 5.83
CA GLU A 64 -13.95 -1.27 5.01
C GLU A 64 -13.67 -1.58 3.53
N GLU A 65 -12.52 -1.14 3.02
CA GLU A 65 -12.11 -1.37 1.63
C GLU A 65 -11.85 -2.86 1.38
N LEU A 66 -11.21 -3.54 2.33
CA LEU A 66 -10.98 -4.98 2.23
C LEU A 66 -12.31 -5.75 2.21
N THR A 67 -13.27 -5.34 3.03
CA THR A 67 -14.60 -5.95 3.03
C THR A 67 -15.29 -5.76 1.69
N MET A 68 -15.21 -4.57 1.11
CA MET A 68 -15.75 -4.30 -0.21
C MET A 68 -15.11 -5.19 -1.29
N LEU A 69 -13.78 -5.36 -1.21
CA LEU A 69 -13.05 -6.19 -2.16
C LEU A 69 -13.46 -7.65 -2.06
N VAL A 70 -13.53 -8.20 -0.85
CA VAL A 70 -13.97 -9.56 -0.60
C VAL A 70 -15.38 -9.79 -1.14
N ASN A 71 -16.30 -8.88 -0.87
CA ASN A 71 -17.68 -8.97 -1.34
C ASN A 71 -17.78 -8.90 -2.87
N THR A 72 -16.94 -8.09 -3.51
CA THR A 72 -16.94 -7.94 -4.97
C THR A 72 -16.37 -9.18 -5.66
N LEU A 73 -15.26 -9.70 -5.15
CA LEU A 73 -14.58 -10.86 -5.72
C LEU A 73 -15.21 -12.18 -5.28
N LYS A 74 -16.02 -12.16 -4.23
CA LYS A 74 -16.65 -13.34 -3.63
C LYS A 74 -15.64 -14.42 -3.23
N THR A 75 -14.49 -13.98 -2.74
CA THR A 75 -13.42 -14.83 -2.24
C THR A 75 -12.65 -14.11 -1.16
N ASP A 76 -11.98 -14.86 -0.30
CA ASP A 76 -11.12 -14.26 0.73
C ASP A 76 -9.91 -13.60 0.08
N VAL A 77 -9.47 -12.50 0.70
CA VAL A 77 -8.32 -11.72 0.25
C VAL A 77 -7.34 -11.60 1.40
N VAL A 78 -6.07 -11.86 1.10
CA VAL A 78 -4.99 -11.77 2.08
C VAL A 78 -3.94 -10.79 1.57
N ILE A 79 -3.45 -9.92 2.46
CA ILE A 79 -2.30 -9.08 2.14
C ILE A 79 -1.06 -9.93 2.33
N GLU A 80 -0.36 -10.23 1.24
CA GLU A 80 0.85 -11.05 1.27
C GLU A 80 2.04 -10.24 1.78
N ASP A 81 2.22 -9.03 1.24
CA ASP A 81 3.29 -8.13 1.66
C ASP A 81 2.86 -6.69 1.48
N ILE A 82 3.51 -5.79 2.20
CA ILE A 82 3.25 -4.36 2.11
C ILE A 82 4.52 -3.58 2.45
N TRP A 83 4.79 -2.55 1.67
CA TRP A 83 5.91 -1.62 1.91
C TRP A 83 5.53 -0.25 1.39
N SER A 84 6.29 0.76 1.81
CA SER A 84 6.09 2.12 1.35
C SER A 84 7.27 2.60 0.51
N VAL A 85 6.98 3.55 -0.35
CA VAL A 85 7.97 4.20 -1.22
C VAL A 85 7.76 5.69 -1.10
N SER A 86 8.85 6.44 -0.95
CA SER A 86 8.77 7.90 -0.97
C SER A 86 9.65 8.48 -2.07
N TYR A 87 9.12 9.53 -2.71
CA TYR A 87 9.77 10.22 -3.80
C TYR A 87 10.05 11.66 -3.40
N LYS A 88 11.26 12.12 -3.70
CA LYS A 88 11.59 13.53 -3.67
C LYS A 88 11.42 14.11 -5.07
N LYS A 89 11.40 15.45 -5.18
CA LYS A 89 11.36 16.10 -6.49
C LYS A 89 12.50 15.58 -7.36
N GLY A 90 12.14 15.09 -8.55
CA GLY A 90 13.09 14.50 -9.48
C GLY A 90 13.25 12.98 -9.39
N ASP A 91 12.73 12.36 -8.35
CA ASP A 91 12.74 10.89 -8.23
C ASP A 91 11.74 10.27 -9.21
N TYR A 92 12.04 9.04 -9.60
CA TYR A 92 11.15 8.26 -10.47
C TYR A 92 11.30 6.77 -10.18
N HIS A 93 10.29 6.02 -10.58
CA HIS A 93 10.27 4.56 -10.45
C HIS A 93 10.23 3.94 -11.83
N ASN A 94 11.25 3.16 -12.17
CA ASN A 94 11.29 2.44 -13.44
C ASN A 94 10.24 1.32 -13.41
N PRO A 95 9.41 1.21 -14.46
CA PRO A 95 8.44 0.13 -14.57
C PRO A 95 9.08 -1.25 -14.73
#